data_8cd5cc5393c4277f48f620aa368f8fcc
#
_entry.id   8cd5cc5393c4277f48f620aa368f8fcc
#
_cell.length_a   1.000
_cell.length_b   1.000
_cell.length_c   1.000
_cell.angle_alpha   90.00
_cell.angle_beta   90.00
_cell.angle_gamma   90.00
#
_symmetry.space_group_name_H-M   'P 1'
#
loop_
_entity.id
_entity.type
_entity.pdbx_description
1 polymer ?
#
loop_
_entity_poly.entity_id
_entity_poly.type
_entity_poly.pdbx_seq_one_letter_code
_entity_poly.pdbx_strand_id
1 'polypeptide(L)'
;MKKLECKSHCNNLIEENPVMILNSIARLFDARARASGIFPDTLPHSSRRLMRILAKCEGISMIDLVEYTHLSKPTVSLALKKMEQIGLITKKCDPSDGRVSKIYLTEKGKELERKNFENLQSIDRNVMKGLSEDEIKTVTEILIKMRKNLLCEDEIK
;
A
#
# COMPACT_ATOMS: atom_id res chain seq x y z
N MET A 1 -3.86 -2.69 40.15
CA MET A 1 -2.53 -2.14 39.97
C MET A 1 -1.73 -2.85 38.85
N LYS A 2 -1.64 -4.18 38.74
CA LYS A 2 -0.87 -4.89 37.68
C LYS A 2 -1.23 -4.56 36.22
N LYS A 3 -2.45 -4.13 35.91
CA LYS A 3 -2.89 -3.82 34.51
C LYS A 3 -2.40 -2.46 33.99
N LEU A 4 -2.01 -1.53 34.84
CA LEU A 4 -1.49 -0.21 34.50
C LEU A 4 0.03 -0.24 34.25
N GLU A 5 0.76 -1.05 35.04
CA GLU A 5 2.21 -1.23 34.88
C GLU A 5 2.55 -1.96 33.56
N CYS A 6 1.71 -2.93 33.14
CA CYS A 6 1.91 -3.60 31.85
C CYS A 6 1.72 -2.64 30.65
N LYS A 7 0.81 -1.68 30.74
CA LYS A 7 0.59 -0.70 29.66
C LYS A 7 1.75 0.28 29.51
N SER A 8 2.36 0.74 30.61
CA SER A 8 3.52 1.63 30.55
C SER A 8 4.77 0.92 30.02
N HIS A 9 4.99 -0.35 30.39
CA HIS A 9 6.11 -1.14 29.89
C HIS A 9 5.99 -1.50 28.41
N CYS A 10 4.77 -1.83 27.96
CA CYS A 10 4.50 -2.08 26.54
C CYS A 10 4.64 -0.81 25.67
N ASN A 11 4.28 0.37 26.19
CA ASN A 11 4.48 1.63 25.48
C ASN A 11 5.98 1.96 25.31
N ASN A 12 6.78 1.81 26.35
CA ASN A 12 8.23 2.06 26.24
C ASN A 12 8.92 1.16 25.20
N LEU A 13 8.54 -0.12 25.10
CA LEU A 13 9.10 -1.02 24.07
C LEU A 13 8.77 -0.58 22.63
N ILE A 14 7.64 0.08 22.42
CA ILE A 14 7.23 0.60 21.11
C ILE A 14 7.98 1.90 20.80
N GLU A 15 8.18 2.76 21.81
CA GLU A 15 8.79 4.08 21.66
C GLU A 15 10.32 4.02 21.45
N GLU A 16 10.98 2.93 21.84
CA GLU A 16 12.44 2.77 21.75
C GLU A 16 12.90 2.03 20.48
N ASN A 17 12.02 1.27 19.81
CA ASN A 17 12.38 0.47 18.65
C ASN A 17 11.91 1.11 17.33
N PRO A 18 12.81 1.56 16.45
CA PRO A 18 12.45 2.20 15.18
C PRO A 18 11.52 1.35 14.28
N VAL A 19 11.70 0.02 14.28
CA VAL A 19 10.86 -0.89 13.48
C VAL A 19 9.44 -0.96 14.05
N MET A 20 9.28 -0.94 15.37
CA MET A 20 7.98 -0.91 16.04
C MET A 20 7.25 0.42 15.78
N ILE A 21 7.98 1.54 15.81
CA ILE A 21 7.46 2.87 15.48
C ILE A 21 6.99 2.89 14.02
N LEU A 22 7.81 2.41 13.08
CA LEU A 22 7.46 2.33 11.66
C LEU A 22 6.18 1.53 11.44
N ASN A 23 6.06 0.35 12.07
CA ASN A 23 4.86 -0.48 12.00
C ASN A 23 3.62 0.21 12.61
N SER A 24 3.81 0.98 13.68
CA SER A 24 2.74 1.77 14.30
C SER A 24 2.26 2.89 13.37
N ILE A 25 3.18 3.63 12.77
CA ILE A 25 2.89 4.68 11.78
C ILE A 25 2.12 4.08 10.59
N ALA A 26 2.58 2.96 10.04
CA ALA A 26 1.91 2.30 8.93
C ALA A 26 0.46 1.90 9.28
N ARG A 27 0.22 1.34 10.47
CA ARG A 27 -1.14 0.98 10.95
C ARG A 27 -2.04 2.20 11.13
N LEU A 28 -1.51 3.29 11.70
CA LEU A 28 -2.25 4.54 11.89
C LEU A 28 -2.59 5.21 10.55
N PHE A 29 -1.64 5.20 9.61
CA PHE A 29 -1.84 5.68 8.26
C PHE A 29 -2.98 4.92 7.56
N ASP A 30 -2.94 3.59 7.61
CA ASP A 30 -3.96 2.73 7.05
C ASP A 30 -5.34 2.93 7.71
N ALA A 31 -5.38 3.11 9.02
CA ALA A 31 -6.62 3.39 9.75
C ALA A 31 -7.23 4.72 9.30
N ARG A 32 -6.43 5.78 9.15
CA ARG A 32 -6.89 7.08 8.63
C ARG A 32 -7.36 7.00 7.19
N ALA A 33 -6.63 6.27 6.35
CA ALA A 33 -7.01 6.05 4.96
C ALA A 33 -8.35 5.29 4.83
N ARG A 34 -8.65 4.36 5.74
CA ARG A 34 -9.96 3.69 5.79
C ARG A 34 -11.07 4.60 6.30
N ALA A 35 -10.80 5.37 7.35
CA ALA A 35 -11.78 6.28 7.95
C ALA A 35 -12.30 7.35 6.98
N SER A 36 -11.60 7.62 5.87
CA SER A 36 -12.07 8.54 4.83
C SER A 36 -13.31 8.04 4.07
N GLY A 37 -13.61 6.72 4.13
CA GLY A 37 -14.75 6.12 3.43
C GLY A 37 -14.66 6.15 1.89
N ILE A 38 -13.55 6.65 1.32
CA ILE A 38 -13.38 6.78 -0.15
C ILE A 38 -13.34 5.40 -0.80
N PHE A 39 -12.69 4.43 -0.13
CA PHE A 39 -12.56 3.08 -0.66
C PHE A 39 -13.65 2.18 -0.11
N PRO A 40 -14.37 1.43 -0.98
CA PRO A 40 -15.43 0.54 -0.53
C PRO A 40 -14.92 -0.52 0.45
N ASP A 41 -15.63 -0.72 1.57
CA ASP A 41 -15.29 -1.73 2.59
C ASP A 41 -15.34 -3.17 2.06
N THR A 42 -16.08 -3.37 0.96
CA THR A 42 -16.17 -4.67 0.26
C THR A 42 -14.87 -5.09 -0.42
N LEU A 43 -13.96 -4.12 -0.67
CA LEU A 43 -12.68 -4.39 -1.31
C LEU A 43 -11.60 -4.79 -0.28
N PRO A 44 -10.78 -5.81 -0.60
CA PRO A 44 -9.60 -6.11 0.19
C PRO A 44 -8.67 -4.90 0.33
N HIS A 45 -7.98 -4.80 1.46
CA HIS A 45 -7.01 -3.74 1.71
C HIS A 45 -5.93 -3.62 0.62
N SER A 46 -5.51 -4.75 0.07
CA SER A 46 -4.56 -4.83 -1.05
C SER A 46 -5.01 -4.08 -2.31
N SER A 47 -6.32 -3.89 -2.50
CA SER A 47 -6.88 -3.24 -3.71
C SER A 47 -6.40 -1.80 -3.88
N ARG A 48 -6.17 -1.05 -2.79
CA ARG A 48 -5.62 0.32 -2.87
C ARG A 48 -4.25 0.36 -3.52
N ARG A 49 -3.38 -0.58 -3.11
CA ARG A 49 -2.03 -0.69 -3.65
C ARG A 49 -2.05 -1.11 -5.13
N LEU A 50 -2.91 -2.08 -5.47
CA LEU A 50 -3.10 -2.53 -6.85
C LEU A 50 -3.60 -1.39 -7.75
N MET A 51 -4.60 -0.61 -7.32
CA MET A 51 -5.12 0.52 -8.10
C MET A 51 -4.06 1.57 -8.37
N ARG A 52 -3.21 1.89 -7.38
CA ARG A 52 -2.10 2.83 -7.56
C ARG A 52 -1.10 2.38 -8.62
N ILE A 53 -0.78 1.08 -8.67
CA ILE A 53 0.11 0.53 -9.69
C ILE A 53 -0.56 0.56 -11.06
N LEU A 54 -1.84 0.14 -11.13
CA LEU A 54 -2.63 0.17 -12.37
C LEU A 54 -2.81 1.59 -12.94
N ALA A 55 -2.84 2.61 -12.09
CA ALA A 55 -2.89 4.00 -12.55
C ALA A 55 -1.57 4.49 -13.15
N LYS A 56 -0.45 3.90 -12.78
CA LYS A 56 0.88 4.25 -13.28
C LYS A 56 1.32 3.40 -14.47
N CYS A 57 0.84 2.15 -14.52
CA CYS A 57 1.24 1.14 -15.50
C CYS A 57 -0.01 0.65 -16.23
N GLU A 58 -0.32 1.26 -17.39
CA GLU A 58 -1.45 0.80 -18.22
C GLU A 58 -1.15 -0.58 -18.83
N GLY A 59 -2.09 -1.51 -18.73
CA GLY A 59 -1.97 -2.82 -19.34
C GLY A 59 -0.95 -3.76 -18.68
N ILE A 60 -0.89 -3.75 -17.36
CA ILE A 60 -0.01 -4.64 -16.60
C ILE A 60 -0.61 -6.05 -16.46
N SER A 61 0.23 -7.09 -16.45
CA SER A 61 -0.20 -8.45 -16.21
C SER A 61 -0.39 -8.76 -14.71
N MET A 62 -1.11 -9.86 -14.39
CA MET A 62 -1.24 -10.30 -13.00
C MET A 62 0.11 -10.76 -12.41
N ILE A 63 1.01 -11.28 -13.23
CA ILE A 63 2.34 -11.73 -12.79
C ILE A 63 3.15 -10.51 -12.35
N ASP A 64 3.21 -9.47 -13.17
CA ASP A 64 3.91 -8.24 -12.86
C ASP A 64 3.32 -7.56 -11.60
N LEU A 65 1.99 -7.59 -11.44
CA LEU A 65 1.34 -7.07 -10.22
C LEU A 65 1.76 -7.82 -8.95
N VAL A 66 1.92 -9.13 -9.01
CA VAL A 66 2.43 -9.96 -7.91
C VAL A 66 3.86 -9.54 -7.57
N GLU A 67 4.72 -9.41 -8.58
CA GLU A 67 6.12 -9.01 -8.43
C GLU A 67 6.25 -7.61 -7.83
N TYR A 68 5.58 -6.60 -8.41
CA TYR A 68 5.63 -5.20 -7.91
C TYR A 68 5.03 -5.02 -6.52
N THR A 69 4.05 -5.85 -6.15
CA THR A 69 3.39 -5.69 -4.85
C THR A 69 4.01 -6.54 -3.75
N HIS A 70 4.79 -7.56 -4.09
CA HIS A 70 5.24 -8.61 -3.16
C HIS A 70 4.07 -9.26 -2.39
N LEU A 71 2.87 -9.26 -3.00
CA LEU A 71 1.69 -9.94 -2.46
C LEU A 71 1.61 -11.36 -3.03
N SER A 72 1.00 -12.27 -2.29
CA SER A 72 0.77 -13.61 -2.80
C SER A 72 -0.20 -13.61 -3.99
N LYS A 73 0.01 -14.51 -4.95
CA LYS A 73 -0.85 -14.68 -6.13
C LYS A 73 -2.35 -14.81 -5.78
N PRO A 74 -2.75 -15.60 -4.74
CA PRO A 74 -4.15 -15.66 -4.31
C PRO A 74 -4.69 -14.31 -3.84
N THR A 75 -3.89 -13.53 -3.10
CA THR A 75 -4.28 -12.21 -2.61
C THR A 75 -4.55 -11.24 -3.77
N VAL A 76 -3.64 -11.19 -4.76
CA VAL A 76 -3.80 -10.36 -5.96
C VAL A 76 -5.03 -10.81 -6.76
N SER A 77 -5.18 -12.12 -6.99
CA SER A 77 -6.31 -12.69 -7.74
C SER A 77 -7.67 -12.35 -7.12
N LEU A 78 -7.79 -12.51 -5.79
CA LEU A 78 -9.02 -12.17 -5.06
C LEU A 78 -9.35 -10.68 -5.16
N ALA A 79 -8.35 -9.82 -5.00
CA ALA A 79 -8.54 -8.38 -5.09
C ALA A 79 -8.97 -7.96 -6.50
N LEU A 80 -8.30 -8.46 -7.55
CA LEU A 80 -8.67 -8.19 -8.93
C LEU A 80 -10.08 -8.67 -9.27
N LYS A 81 -10.46 -9.87 -8.82
CA LYS A 81 -11.83 -10.39 -9.02
C LYS A 81 -12.87 -9.46 -8.42
N LYS A 82 -12.68 -8.98 -7.19
CA LYS A 82 -13.60 -8.06 -6.55
C LYS A 82 -13.64 -6.69 -7.23
N MET A 83 -12.49 -6.17 -7.65
CA MET A 83 -12.41 -4.90 -8.38
C MET A 83 -13.12 -4.97 -9.74
N GLU A 84 -13.01 -6.09 -10.44
CA GLU A 84 -13.69 -6.35 -11.70
C GLU A 84 -15.21 -6.43 -11.51
N GLN A 85 -15.68 -7.16 -10.48
CA GLN A 85 -17.10 -7.30 -10.15
C GLN A 85 -17.81 -5.96 -9.90
N ILE A 86 -17.12 -4.97 -9.34
CA ILE A 86 -17.67 -3.62 -9.09
C ILE A 86 -17.29 -2.61 -10.19
N GLY A 87 -16.70 -3.10 -11.28
CA GLY A 87 -16.41 -2.30 -12.48
C GLY A 87 -15.28 -1.30 -12.34
N LEU A 88 -14.28 -1.53 -11.48
CA LEU A 88 -13.10 -0.66 -11.34
C LEU A 88 -11.99 -1.01 -12.32
N ILE A 89 -11.94 -2.25 -12.76
CA ILE A 89 -10.96 -2.73 -13.74
C ILE A 89 -11.64 -3.50 -14.86
N THR A 90 -10.93 -3.61 -15.98
CA THR A 90 -11.24 -4.51 -17.09
C THR A 90 -10.01 -5.31 -17.47
N LYS A 91 -10.22 -6.51 -18.01
CA LYS A 91 -9.17 -7.36 -18.54
C LYS A 91 -9.30 -7.42 -20.06
N LYS A 92 -8.19 -7.31 -20.76
CA LYS A 92 -8.11 -7.48 -22.21
C LYS A 92 -7.02 -8.49 -22.52
N CYS A 93 -7.27 -9.37 -23.49
CA CYS A 93 -6.20 -10.25 -24.01
C CYS A 93 -5.09 -9.40 -24.62
N ASP A 94 -3.85 -9.79 -24.40
CA ASP A 94 -2.71 -9.15 -25.07
C ASP A 94 -2.80 -9.49 -26.58
N PRO A 95 -2.76 -8.49 -27.47
CA PRO A 95 -2.81 -8.74 -28.93
C PRO A 95 -1.63 -9.58 -29.45
N SER A 96 -0.50 -9.55 -28.74
CA SER A 96 0.73 -10.28 -29.11
C SER A 96 0.79 -11.69 -28.53
N ASP A 97 0.13 -11.94 -27.39
CA ASP A 97 0.01 -13.25 -26.76
C ASP A 97 -1.35 -13.39 -26.10
N GLY A 98 -2.30 -14.03 -26.77
CA GLY A 98 -3.67 -14.26 -26.32
C GLY A 98 -3.79 -15.06 -25.00
N ARG A 99 -2.67 -15.64 -24.49
CA ARG A 99 -2.62 -16.32 -23.20
C ARG A 99 -2.43 -15.37 -22.03
N VAL A 100 -2.00 -14.14 -22.32
CA VAL A 100 -1.74 -13.10 -21.30
C VAL A 100 -2.90 -12.11 -21.25
N SER A 101 -3.48 -11.94 -20.09
CA SER A 101 -4.48 -10.90 -19.85
C SER A 101 -3.82 -9.67 -19.25
N LYS A 102 -4.00 -8.54 -19.91
CA LYS A 102 -3.61 -7.21 -19.45
C LYS A 102 -4.75 -6.56 -18.68
N ILE A 103 -4.44 -5.92 -17.57
CA ILE A 103 -5.39 -5.33 -16.63
C ILE A 103 -5.33 -3.81 -16.75
N TYR A 104 -6.50 -3.18 -16.85
CA TYR A 104 -6.66 -1.73 -17.02
C TYR A 104 -7.66 -1.19 -16.01
N LEU A 105 -7.46 0.04 -15.53
CA LEU A 105 -8.51 0.76 -14.82
C LEU A 105 -9.61 1.19 -15.80
N THR A 106 -10.86 1.08 -15.37
CA THR A 106 -11.99 1.75 -16.04
C THR A 106 -12.00 3.23 -15.66
N GLU A 107 -12.84 4.05 -16.32
CA GLU A 107 -13.01 5.46 -15.92
C GLU A 107 -13.46 5.59 -14.45
N LYS A 108 -14.35 4.69 -14.00
CA LYS A 108 -14.76 4.58 -12.59
C LYS A 108 -13.56 4.27 -11.68
N GLY A 109 -12.67 3.38 -12.12
CA GLY A 109 -11.45 3.02 -11.40
C GLY A 109 -10.47 4.19 -11.31
N LYS A 110 -10.25 4.91 -12.41
CA LYS A 110 -9.39 6.10 -12.46
C LYS A 110 -9.90 7.20 -11.52
N GLU A 111 -11.20 7.48 -11.54
CA GLU A 111 -11.79 8.49 -10.67
C GLU A 111 -11.69 8.09 -9.17
N LEU A 112 -11.91 6.82 -8.83
CA LEU A 112 -11.74 6.34 -7.47
C LEU A 112 -10.26 6.47 -7.02
N GLU A 113 -9.30 6.12 -7.90
CA GLU A 113 -7.88 6.24 -7.58
C GLU A 113 -7.46 7.71 -7.42
N ARG A 114 -7.96 8.62 -8.25
CA ARG A 114 -7.69 10.06 -8.10
C ARG A 114 -8.11 10.56 -6.71
N LYS A 115 -9.34 10.25 -6.27
CA LYS A 115 -9.83 10.61 -4.93
C LYS A 115 -9.01 9.97 -3.82
N ASN A 116 -8.67 8.70 -3.98
CA ASN A 116 -7.83 7.99 -3.02
C ASN A 116 -6.43 8.59 -2.93
N PHE A 117 -5.84 8.97 -4.06
CA PHE A 117 -4.52 9.61 -4.10
C PHE A 117 -4.53 10.98 -3.40
N GLU A 118 -5.53 11.83 -3.65
CA GLU A 118 -5.68 13.13 -2.99
C GLU A 118 -5.82 12.99 -1.47
N ASN A 119 -6.61 12.01 -1.02
CA ASN A 119 -6.75 11.69 0.40
C ASN A 119 -5.41 11.26 1.03
N LEU A 120 -4.70 10.35 0.36
CA LEU A 120 -3.40 9.87 0.86
C LEU A 120 -2.37 11.00 0.92
N GLN A 121 -2.34 11.89 -0.08
CA GLN A 121 -1.48 13.09 -0.03
C GLN A 121 -1.82 14.00 1.16
N SER A 122 -3.11 14.11 1.51
CA SER A 122 -3.52 14.88 2.69
C SER A 122 -3.01 14.24 3.99
N ILE A 123 -3.07 12.92 4.09
CA ILE A 123 -2.54 12.18 5.24
C ILE A 123 -1.01 12.31 5.29
N ASP A 124 -0.32 12.17 4.15
CA ASP A 124 1.14 12.36 4.05
C ASP A 124 1.57 13.73 4.59
N ARG A 125 0.89 14.82 4.14
CA ARG A 125 1.17 16.16 4.65
C ARG A 125 1.00 16.27 6.18
N ASN A 126 -0.02 15.60 6.73
CA ASN A 126 -0.26 15.61 8.16
C ASN A 126 0.80 14.80 8.93
N VAL A 127 1.29 13.69 8.37
CA VAL A 127 2.37 12.90 8.98
C VAL A 127 3.69 13.69 9.00
N MET A 128 3.96 14.47 7.96
CA MET A 128 5.18 15.28 7.84
C MET A 128 5.09 16.64 8.51
N LYS A 129 3.94 17.00 9.08
CA LYS A 129 3.73 18.31 9.70
C LYS A 129 4.70 18.53 10.87
N GLY A 130 5.42 19.64 10.82
CA GLY A 130 6.38 20.05 11.85
C GLY A 130 7.80 19.51 11.62
N LEU A 131 8.03 18.72 10.57
CA LEU A 131 9.37 18.33 10.15
C LEU A 131 9.93 19.33 9.13
N SER A 132 11.21 19.66 9.27
CA SER A 132 11.96 20.43 8.28
C SER A 132 12.28 19.58 7.03
N GLU A 133 12.66 20.21 5.94
CA GLU A 133 13.07 19.52 4.70
C GLU A 133 14.26 18.60 4.93
N ASP A 134 15.24 18.99 5.76
CA ASP A 134 16.40 18.18 6.08
C ASP A 134 16.04 16.95 6.92
N GLU A 135 15.09 17.07 7.86
CA GLU A 135 14.58 15.94 8.63
C GLU A 135 13.82 14.96 7.73
N ILE A 136 12.97 15.46 6.82
CA ILE A 136 12.24 14.63 5.84
C ILE A 136 13.24 13.88 4.94
N LYS A 137 14.28 14.56 4.46
CA LYS A 137 15.33 13.94 3.64
C LYS A 137 16.04 12.83 4.40
N THR A 138 16.48 13.13 5.63
CA THR A 138 17.19 12.18 6.49
C THR A 138 16.36 10.92 6.76
N VAL A 139 15.10 11.10 7.16
CA VAL A 139 14.17 9.97 7.39
C VAL A 139 13.98 9.16 6.11
N THR A 140 13.83 9.81 4.97
CA THR A 140 13.66 9.12 3.67
C THR A 140 14.87 8.26 3.34
N GLU A 141 16.09 8.78 3.50
CA GLU A 141 17.34 8.04 3.26
C GLU A 141 17.48 6.83 4.19
N ILE A 142 17.15 7.00 5.47
CA ILE A 142 17.18 5.90 6.46
C ILE A 142 16.17 4.81 6.08
N LEU A 143 14.93 5.17 5.74
CA LEU A 143 13.90 4.22 5.35
C LEU A 143 14.26 3.47 4.06
N ILE A 144 14.89 4.13 3.10
CA ILE A 144 15.39 3.49 1.88
C ILE A 144 16.47 2.47 2.22
N LYS A 145 17.40 2.80 3.13
CA LYS A 145 18.46 1.89 3.58
C LYS A 145 17.87 0.66 4.29
N MET A 146 16.91 0.87 5.20
CA MET A 146 16.22 -0.22 5.89
C MET A 146 15.51 -1.16 4.91
N ARG A 147 14.82 -0.59 3.90
CA ARG A 147 14.15 -1.37 2.86
C ARG A 147 15.15 -2.20 2.03
N LYS A 148 16.31 -1.63 1.67
CA LYS A 148 17.35 -2.35 0.93
C LYS A 148 17.89 -3.53 1.72
N ASN A 149 18.10 -3.38 3.03
CA ASN A 149 18.57 -4.48 3.87
C ASN A 149 17.62 -5.69 3.83
N LEU A 150 16.29 -5.45 3.85
CA LEU A 150 15.31 -6.53 3.76
C LEU A 150 15.29 -7.20 2.36
N LEU A 151 15.50 -6.44 1.29
CA LEU A 151 15.50 -6.98 -0.07
C LEU A 151 16.77 -7.82 -0.35
N CYS A 152 17.91 -7.44 0.22
CA CYS A 152 19.15 -8.22 0.06
C CYS A 152 19.13 -9.58 0.80
N GLU A 153 18.28 -9.74 1.82
CA GLU A 153 18.12 -11.03 2.51
C GLU A 153 17.34 -12.06 1.69
N ASP A 154 16.49 -11.63 0.75
CA ASP A 154 15.71 -12.51 -0.11
C ASP A 154 16.54 -13.14 -1.26
N GLU A 155 17.74 -12.61 -1.57
CA GLU A 155 18.66 -13.14 -2.59
C GLU A 155 19.55 -14.32 -2.06
N ILE A 156 19.47 -14.64 -0.76
CA ILE A 156 20.33 -15.66 -0.10
C ILE A 156 19.59 -17.01 0.10
N LYS A 157 18.38 -17.14 -0.41
CA LYS A 157 17.58 -18.38 -0.46
C LYS A 157 17.36 -18.79 -1.91
#